data_b3dcfb9f7254d5dce200fb57e12576e0
#
_entry.id   b3dcfb9f7254d5dce200fb57e12576e0
#
_cell.length_a   1.000
_cell.length_b   1.000
_cell.length_c   1.000
_cell.angle_alpha   90.00
_cell.angle_beta   90.00
_cell.angle_gamma   90.00
#
_symmetry.space_group_name_H-M   'P 1'
#
loop_
_entity.id
_entity.type
_entity.pdbx_description
1 polymer ?
#
loop_
_entity_poly.entity_id
_entity_poly.type
_entity_poly.pdbx_seq_one_letter_code
_entity_poly.pdbx_strand_id
1 'polypeptide(L)'
;MRKIKFISRYDKRPVLEDDFVKLEKTIEKKLPDSYVEFYKFSNGGAPEENTIYDEDEEVFNISFLYPLLAKEIESSISENVLFMITQNVLRDKLYIPFGEDGSGNILYLDFNFKEPTVCACFFDEPDEEAEMPYTHIDIADNLFEFLEMLEKYREE
;
A
#
# COMPACT_ATOMS: atom_id res chain seq x y z
N MET A 1 -14.04 -8.17 6.41
CA MET A 1 -13.03 -7.08 6.24
C MET A 1 -13.55 -5.80 6.85
N ARG A 2 -12.74 -5.16 7.68
CA ARG A 2 -13.08 -3.85 8.25
C ARG A 2 -13.19 -2.81 7.15
N LYS A 3 -14.29 -2.05 7.15
CA LYS A 3 -14.54 -0.95 6.20
C LYS A 3 -14.11 0.35 6.84
N ILE A 4 -12.93 0.84 6.45
CA ILE A 4 -12.38 2.08 6.97
C ILE A 4 -13.06 3.30 6.34
N LYS A 5 -13.10 4.40 7.07
CA LYS A 5 -13.63 5.67 6.56
C LYS A 5 -12.51 6.48 5.93
N PHE A 6 -12.83 7.17 4.84
CA PHE A 6 -11.91 8.07 4.17
C PHE A 6 -12.34 9.52 4.36
N ILE A 7 -11.39 10.39 4.72
CA ILE A 7 -11.59 11.85 4.77
C ILE A 7 -11.77 12.39 3.37
N SER A 8 -10.96 11.90 2.44
CA SER A 8 -11.04 12.24 1.03
C SER A 8 -10.69 11.03 0.19
N ARG A 9 -11.23 11.00 -1.03
CA ARG A 9 -10.94 9.95 -2.01
C ARG A 9 -10.30 10.59 -3.23
N TYR A 10 -9.19 10.01 -3.68
CA TYR A 10 -8.48 10.49 -4.86
C TYR A 10 -9.35 10.38 -6.12
N ASP A 11 -9.96 9.23 -6.32
CA ASP A 11 -10.83 8.95 -7.46
C ASP A 11 -12.01 8.12 -6.97
N LYS A 12 -13.24 8.62 -7.19
CA LYS A 12 -14.48 7.98 -6.70
C LYS A 12 -15.02 6.91 -7.64
N ARG A 13 -14.35 6.66 -8.77
CA ARG A 13 -14.81 5.63 -9.69
C ARG A 13 -14.71 4.24 -9.04
N PRO A 14 -15.73 3.39 -9.26
CA PRO A 14 -15.62 2.01 -8.78
C PRO A 14 -14.56 1.26 -9.57
N VAL A 15 -13.83 0.38 -8.89
CA VAL A 15 -12.88 -0.53 -9.54
C VAL A 15 -13.66 -1.73 -10.09
N LEU A 16 -13.50 -1.99 -11.36
CA LEU A 16 -14.23 -3.06 -12.07
C LEU A 16 -13.33 -4.27 -12.31
N GLU A 17 -13.93 -5.40 -12.67
CA GLU A 17 -13.19 -6.64 -12.94
C GLU A 17 -12.06 -6.45 -13.97
N ASP A 18 -12.30 -5.69 -15.04
CA ASP A 18 -11.27 -5.44 -16.06
C ASP A 18 -10.06 -4.70 -15.50
N ASP A 19 -10.25 -3.85 -14.49
CA ASP A 19 -9.15 -3.11 -13.87
C ASP A 19 -8.24 -4.05 -13.08
N PHE A 20 -8.83 -5.01 -12.38
CA PHE A 20 -8.06 -6.05 -11.69
C PHE A 20 -7.32 -6.95 -12.69
N VAL A 21 -7.97 -7.32 -13.80
CA VAL A 21 -7.35 -8.12 -14.85
C VAL A 21 -6.13 -7.41 -15.44
N LYS A 22 -6.22 -6.10 -15.66
CA LYS A 22 -5.08 -5.30 -16.17
C LYS A 22 -3.91 -5.30 -15.19
N LEU A 23 -4.17 -5.15 -13.90
CA LEU A 23 -3.11 -5.20 -12.89
C LEU A 23 -2.50 -6.60 -12.82
N GLU A 24 -3.32 -7.65 -12.85
CA GLU A 24 -2.83 -9.03 -12.87
C GLU A 24 -1.89 -9.28 -14.04
N LYS A 25 -2.19 -8.73 -15.22
CA LYS A 25 -1.30 -8.82 -16.39
C LYS A 25 0.01 -8.07 -16.17
N THR A 26 -0.03 -6.92 -15.52
CA THR A 26 1.15 -6.11 -15.22
C THR A 26 2.10 -6.83 -14.29
N ILE A 27 1.59 -7.44 -13.23
CA ILE A 27 2.39 -8.14 -12.22
C ILE A 27 2.58 -9.63 -12.52
N GLU A 28 1.90 -10.15 -13.53
CA GLU A 28 1.95 -11.57 -13.94
C GLU A 28 1.57 -12.53 -12.81
N LYS A 29 0.58 -12.14 -12.02
CA LYS A 29 0.09 -12.92 -10.89
C LYS A 29 -1.38 -12.62 -10.62
N LYS A 30 -2.11 -13.62 -10.14
CA LYS A 30 -3.49 -13.45 -9.69
C LYS A 30 -3.49 -12.64 -8.39
N LEU A 31 -4.38 -11.64 -8.31
CA LEU A 31 -4.51 -10.81 -7.12
C LEU A 31 -5.11 -11.60 -5.95
N PRO A 32 -4.61 -11.39 -4.71
CA PRO A 32 -5.21 -11.97 -3.52
C PRO A 32 -6.65 -11.50 -3.31
N ASP A 33 -7.50 -12.35 -2.75
CA ASP A 33 -8.90 -12.04 -2.51
C ASP A 33 -9.09 -10.82 -1.60
N SER A 34 -8.25 -10.69 -0.57
CA SER A 34 -8.29 -9.54 0.35
C SER A 34 -8.04 -8.22 -0.36
N TYR A 35 -7.11 -8.22 -1.30
CA TYR A 35 -6.77 -7.05 -2.11
C TYR A 35 -7.93 -6.64 -3.02
N VAL A 36 -8.52 -7.61 -3.69
CA VAL A 36 -9.70 -7.38 -4.56
C VAL A 36 -10.86 -6.85 -3.74
N GLU A 37 -11.12 -7.45 -2.58
CA GLU A 37 -12.21 -7.02 -1.68
C GLU A 37 -12.01 -5.58 -1.22
N PHE A 38 -10.78 -5.20 -0.84
CA PHE A 38 -10.47 -3.84 -0.43
C PHE A 38 -10.77 -2.83 -1.55
N TYR A 39 -10.28 -3.09 -2.76
CA TYR A 39 -10.45 -2.16 -3.87
C TYR A 39 -11.86 -2.16 -4.47
N LYS A 40 -12.64 -3.22 -4.30
CA LYS A 40 -14.07 -3.20 -4.59
C LYS A 40 -14.83 -2.28 -3.64
N PHE A 41 -14.36 -2.18 -2.39
CA PHE A 41 -14.94 -1.28 -1.40
C PHE A 41 -14.56 0.17 -1.65
N SER A 42 -13.28 0.45 -1.95
CA SER A 42 -12.79 1.80 -2.19
C SER A 42 -11.57 1.81 -3.11
N ASN A 43 -11.51 2.77 -4.02
CA ASN A 43 -10.37 3.02 -4.88
C ASN A 43 -9.26 3.84 -4.17
N GLY A 44 -9.02 3.57 -2.87
CA GLY A 44 -8.03 4.29 -2.08
C GLY A 44 -8.53 5.62 -1.54
N GLY A 45 -7.63 6.42 -1.02
CA GLY A 45 -7.92 7.72 -0.45
C GLY A 45 -7.18 7.97 0.86
N ALA A 46 -7.49 9.09 1.52
CA ALA A 46 -6.93 9.46 2.81
C ALA A 46 -7.80 8.87 3.93
N PRO A 47 -7.31 7.87 4.69
CA PRO A 47 -8.11 7.28 5.76
C PRO A 47 -8.28 8.23 6.95
N GLU A 48 -9.43 8.17 7.61
CA GLU A 48 -9.68 8.93 8.85
C GLU A 48 -8.80 8.40 9.99
N GLU A 49 -8.77 7.09 10.15
CA GLU A 49 -7.87 6.41 11.07
C GLU A 49 -6.64 6.01 10.28
N ASN A 50 -5.58 6.79 10.45
CA ASN A 50 -4.45 6.82 9.52
C ASN A 50 -3.11 6.43 10.14
N THR A 51 -3.09 6.01 11.41
CA THR A 51 -1.84 5.80 12.12
C THR A 51 -1.73 4.37 12.63
N ILE A 52 -0.53 3.83 12.54
CA ILE A 52 -0.19 2.52 13.07
C ILE A 52 0.79 2.72 14.20
N TYR A 53 0.48 2.13 15.36
CA TYR A 53 1.30 2.15 16.55
C TYR A 53 1.78 0.74 16.90
N ASP A 54 3.01 0.66 17.39
CA ASP A 54 3.51 -0.49 18.12
C ASP A 54 3.65 -0.05 19.56
N GLU A 55 2.71 -0.52 20.42
CA GLU A 55 2.53 -0.02 21.78
C GLU A 55 2.26 1.48 21.76
N ASP A 56 3.20 2.31 22.27
CA ASP A 56 3.06 3.75 22.31
C ASP A 56 3.86 4.47 21.22
N GLU A 57 4.57 3.71 20.37
CA GLU A 57 5.40 4.29 19.32
C GLU A 57 4.67 4.32 17.99
N GLU A 58 4.69 5.48 17.33
CA GLU A 58 4.17 5.64 15.98
C GLU A 58 5.09 4.90 15.00
N VAL A 59 4.54 3.94 14.27
CA VAL A 59 5.26 3.18 13.27
C VAL A 59 5.13 3.82 11.90
N PHE A 60 3.90 4.22 11.54
CA PHE A 60 3.62 4.80 10.24
C PHE A 60 2.38 5.68 10.31
N ASN A 61 2.44 6.86 9.68
CA ASN A 61 1.29 7.75 9.54
C ASN A 61 0.93 7.88 8.07
N ILE A 62 -0.22 7.37 7.69
CA ILE A 62 -0.65 7.28 6.30
C ILE A 62 -1.19 8.62 5.82
N SER A 63 -0.57 9.19 4.80
CA SER A 63 -1.08 10.36 4.09
C SER A 63 -2.26 9.95 3.18
N PHE A 64 -2.03 8.94 2.36
CA PHE A 64 -3.12 8.32 1.61
C PHE A 64 -2.76 6.91 1.15
N LEU A 65 -3.80 6.12 0.86
CA LEU A 65 -3.68 4.81 0.22
C LEU A 65 -3.85 5.01 -1.28
N TYR A 66 -2.98 4.40 -2.06
CA TYR A 66 -2.94 4.60 -3.52
C TYR A 66 -4.22 4.11 -4.19
N PRO A 67 -4.72 4.88 -5.17
CA PRO A 67 -5.81 4.40 -6.01
C PRO A 67 -5.29 3.34 -6.98
N LEU A 68 -6.13 2.36 -7.28
CA LEU A 68 -5.87 1.43 -8.37
C LEU A 68 -6.15 2.11 -9.71
N LEU A 69 -7.18 2.97 -9.75
CA LEU A 69 -7.52 3.80 -10.89
C LEU A 69 -7.25 5.26 -10.56
N ALA A 70 -6.57 5.97 -11.44
CA ALA A 70 -6.36 7.40 -11.31
C ALA A 70 -6.49 8.09 -12.67
N LYS A 71 -7.01 9.32 -12.65
CA LYS A 71 -7.08 10.16 -13.86
C LYS A 71 -5.67 10.47 -14.37
N GLU A 72 -4.75 10.69 -13.45
CA GLU A 72 -3.34 10.90 -13.75
C GLU A 72 -2.64 9.54 -13.67
N ILE A 73 -2.15 9.09 -14.79
CA ILE A 73 -1.52 7.78 -14.95
C ILE A 73 -0.42 7.57 -13.90
N GLU A 74 0.37 8.61 -13.63
CA GLU A 74 1.50 8.58 -12.68
C GLU A 74 1.11 8.28 -11.24
N SER A 75 -0.17 8.49 -10.90
CA SER A 75 -0.69 8.25 -9.55
C SER A 75 -1.39 6.89 -9.40
N SER A 76 -1.52 6.12 -10.48
CA SER A 76 -2.10 4.79 -10.42
C SER A 76 -1.12 3.77 -9.84
N ILE A 77 -1.64 2.70 -9.25
CA ILE A 77 -0.81 1.62 -8.71
C ILE A 77 0.07 1.00 -9.80
N SER A 78 -0.50 0.73 -10.98
CA SER A 78 0.25 0.13 -12.09
C SER A 78 1.45 0.97 -12.50
N GLU A 79 1.30 2.28 -12.58
CA GLU A 79 2.39 3.18 -12.96
C GLU A 79 3.42 3.32 -11.83
N ASN A 80 2.98 3.33 -10.56
CA ASN A 80 3.89 3.32 -9.43
C ASN A 80 4.72 2.04 -9.37
N VAL A 81 4.13 0.89 -9.65
CA VAL A 81 4.86 -0.38 -9.74
C VAL A 81 5.94 -0.31 -10.81
N LEU A 82 5.56 0.14 -12.01
CA LEU A 82 6.50 0.26 -13.12
C LEU A 82 7.64 1.23 -12.80
N PHE A 83 7.31 2.39 -12.21
CA PHE A 83 8.31 3.38 -11.80
C PHE A 83 9.30 2.79 -10.79
N MET A 84 8.81 2.13 -9.76
CA MET A 84 9.66 1.57 -8.70
C MET A 84 10.56 0.45 -9.21
N ILE A 85 10.07 -0.39 -10.11
CA ILE A 85 10.87 -1.43 -10.74
C ILE A 85 11.97 -0.78 -11.59
N THR A 86 11.62 0.23 -12.40
CA THR A 86 12.56 0.94 -13.26
C THR A 86 13.65 1.64 -12.46
N GLN A 87 13.31 2.23 -11.32
CA GLN A 87 14.27 2.91 -10.43
C GLN A 87 15.02 1.95 -9.50
N ASN A 88 14.81 0.65 -9.65
CA ASN A 88 15.41 -0.38 -8.80
C ASN A 88 15.14 -0.18 -7.31
N VAL A 89 13.98 0.39 -6.98
CA VAL A 89 13.53 0.61 -5.60
C VAL A 89 12.95 -0.67 -5.02
N LEU A 90 12.19 -1.41 -5.83
CA LEU A 90 11.63 -2.70 -5.47
C LEU A 90 12.40 -3.81 -6.17
N ARG A 91 12.59 -4.95 -5.49
CA ARG A 91 13.33 -6.08 -6.03
C ARG A 91 12.63 -6.74 -7.21
N ASP A 92 11.31 -6.76 -7.17
CA ASP A 92 10.49 -7.36 -8.22
C ASP A 92 9.09 -6.74 -8.23
N LYS A 93 8.30 -7.14 -9.24
CA LYS A 93 6.94 -6.64 -9.45
C LYS A 93 5.88 -7.24 -8.51
N LEU A 94 6.28 -8.09 -7.56
CA LEU A 94 5.41 -8.64 -6.54
C LEU A 94 5.36 -7.75 -5.28
N TYR A 95 6.20 -6.73 -5.20
CA TYR A 95 6.13 -5.69 -4.17
C TYR A 95 5.27 -4.56 -4.70
N ILE A 96 4.00 -4.54 -4.31
CA ILE A 96 3.01 -3.62 -4.87
C ILE A 96 2.82 -2.42 -3.94
N PRO A 97 3.09 -1.19 -4.40
CA PRO A 97 2.84 0.01 -3.60
C PRO A 97 1.37 0.08 -3.16
N PHE A 98 1.15 0.43 -1.90
CA PHE A 98 -0.20 0.44 -1.34
C PHE A 98 -0.57 1.80 -0.74
N GLY A 99 0.41 2.55 -0.24
CA GLY A 99 0.17 3.85 0.35
C GLY A 99 1.46 4.57 0.65
N GLU A 100 1.34 5.80 1.15
CA GLU A 100 2.50 6.60 1.52
C GLU A 100 2.23 7.45 2.75
N ASP A 101 3.31 7.90 3.39
CA ASP A 101 3.26 8.97 4.39
C ASP A 101 3.54 10.33 3.72
N GLY A 102 3.52 11.39 4.50
CA GLY A 102 3.79 12.73 3.98
C GLY A 102 5.27 13.02 3.67
N SER A 103 6.17 12.07 3.95
CA SER A 103 7.63 12.23 3.80
C SER A 103 8.22 11.40 2.67
N GLY A 104 7.39 10.70 1.89
CA GLY A 104 7.84 9.89 0.78
C GLY A 104 8.14 8.44 1.11
N ASN A 105 7.91 8.00 2.33
CA ASN A 105 8.03 6.59 2.70
C ASN A 105 6.77 5.84 2.26
N ILE A 106 6.93 4.58 1.89
CA ILE A 106 5.89 3.82 1.19
C ILE A 106 5.50 2.56 1.96
N LEU A 107 4.17 2.35 2.07
CA LEU A 107 3.60 1.05 2.37
C LEU A 107 3.56 0.25 1.09
N TYR A 108 3.94 -1.01 1.16
CA TYR A 108 3.78 -1.93 0.05
C TYR A 108 3.24 -3.28 0.52
N LEU A 109 2.69 -4.02 -0.43
CA LEU A 109 2.18 -5.37 -0.20
C LEU A 109 3.12 -6.35 -0.88
N ASP A 110 3.54 -7.37 -0.14
CA ASP A 110 4.38 -8.44 -0.67
C ASP A 110 3.47 -9.58 -1.13
N PHE A 111 3.31 -9.68 -2.45
CA PHE A 111 2.47 -10.70 -3.07
C PHE A 111 3.19 -12.04 -3.29
N ASN A 112 4.38 -12.22 -2.73
CA ASN A 112 5.04 -13.53 -2.74
C ASN A 112 4.30 -14.56 -1.88
N PHE A 113 3.43 -14.09 -0.98
CA PHE A 113 2.60 -14.93 -0.13
C PHE A 113 1.16 -14.99 -0.66
N LYS A 114 0.41 -16.02 -0.26
CA LYS A 114 -0.99 -16.17 -0.65
C LYS A 114 -1.85 -14.98 -0.20
N GLU A 115 -1.66 -14.55 1.06
CA GLU A 115 -2.16 -13.28 1.56
C GLU A 115 -0.98 -12.34 1.69
N PRO A 116 -1.07 -11.11 1.18
CA PRO A 116 0.09 -10.23 1.15
C PRO A 116 0.47 -9.71 2.52
N THR A 117 1.75 -9.81 2.85
CA THR A 117 2.30 -9.12 4.02
C THR A 117 2.33 -7.63 3.74
N VAL A 118 1.96 -6.82 4.74
CA VAL A 118 2.02 -5.36 4.65
C VAL A 118 3.32 -4.88 5.26
N CYS A 119 4.09 -4.14 4.48
CA CYS A 119 5.42 -3.67 4.85
C CYS A 119 5.55 -2.16 4.65
N ALA A 120 6.48 -1.54 5.39
CA ALA A 120 6.85 -0.15 5.17
C ALA A 120 8.30 -0.06 4.73
N CYS A 121 8.58 0.81 3.75
CA CYS A 121 9.92 1.08 3.28
C CYS A 121 10.28 2.54 3.57
N PHE A 122 11.36 2.75 4.29
CA PHE A 122 11.85 4.07 4.70
C PHE A 122 13.05 4.44 3.85
N PHE A 123 12.86 5.33 2.89
CA PHE A 123 13.86 5.69 1.87
C PHE A 123 14.93 6.64 2.40
N ASP A 124 14.69 7.29 3.52
CA ASP A 124 15.66 8.16 4.20
C ASP A 124 16.52 7.39 5.21
N GLU A 125 16.29 6.09 5.37
CA GLU A 125 17.03 5.22 6.28
C GLU A 125 17.74 4.11 5.48
N PRO A 126 18.91 4.39 4.90
CA PRO A 126 19.62 3.38 4.11
C PRO A 126 20.10 2.23 4.97
N ASP A 127 19.94 1.01 4.47
CA ASP A 127 20.42 -0.20 5.11
C ASP A 127 21.33 -0.96 4.13
N GLU A 128 22.64 -0.72 4.25
CA GLU A 128 23.64 -1.29 3.34
C GLU A 128 23.79 -2.81 3.50
N GLU A 129 23.36 -3.37 4.63
CA GLU A 129 23.44 -4.80 4.90
C GLU A 129 22.20 -5.56 4.42
N ALA A 130 21.10 -4.87 4.15
CA ALA A 130 19.87 -5.48 3.67
C ALA A 130 19.91 -5.75 2.16
N GLU A 131 19.13 -6.73 1.70
CA GLU A 131 18.96 -7.00 0.27
C GLU A 131 18.36 -5.81 -0.47
N MET A 132 17.51 -5.05 0.20
CA MET A 132 17.01 -3.76 -0.28
C MET A 132 17.87 -2.66 0.31
N PRO A 133 18.21 -1.62 -0.48
CA PRO A 133 19.12 -0.56 -0.02
C PRO A 133 18.53 0.37 1.04
N TYR A 134 17.27 0.15 1.43
CA TYR A 134 16.56 0.98 2.38
C TYR A 134 16.00 0.13 3.51
N THR A 135 15.82 0.75 4.68
CA THR A 135 15.19 0.07 5.81
C THR A 135 13.73 -0.25 5.49
N HIS A 136 13.37 -1.50 5.69
CA HIS A 136 11.98 -1.93 5.59
C HIS A 136 11.58 -2.73 6.83
N ILE A 137 10.30 -2.66 7.19
CA ILE A 137 9.75 -3.40 8.32
C ILE A 137 8.44 -4.06 7.92
N ASP A 138 8.19 -5.23 8.48
CA ASP A 138 6.89 -5.90 8.37
C ASP A 138 5.94 -5.27 9.38
N ILE A 139 4.75 -4.90 8.93
CA ILE A 139 3.72 -4.25 9.74
C ILE A 139 2.63 -5.24 10.12
N ALA A 140 2.14 -6.01 9.15
CA ALA A 140 1.04 -6.96 9.36
C ALA A 140 1.21 -8.17 8.45
N ASP A 141 0.76 -9.33 8.92
CA ASP A 141 0.86 -10.58 8.18
C ASP A 141 -0.10 -10.64 6.98
N ASN A 142 -1.15 -9.83 7.01
CA ASN A 142 -2.13 -9.77 5.93
C ASN A 142 -2.88 -8.44 5.95
N LEU A 143 -3.64 -8.17 4.90
CA LEU A 143 -4.37 -6.92 4.75
C LEU A 143 -5.51 -6.76 5.75
N PHE A 144 -6.16 -7.86 6.16
CA PHE A 144 -7.22 -7.83 7.18
C PHE A 144 -6.68 -7.33 8.52
N GLU A 145 -5.55 -7.86 8.95
CA GLU A 145 -4.85 -7.43 10.17
C GLU A 145 -4.44 -5.98 10.10
N PHE A 146 -3.85 -5.59 8.96
CA PHE A 146 -3.44 -4.20 8.74
C PHE A 146 -4.60 -3.22 8.96
N LEU A 147 -5.77 -3.50 8.38
CA LEU A 147 -6.92 -2.63 8.52
C LEU A 147 -7.40 -2.52 9.97
N GLU A 148 -7.28 -3.59 10.75
CA GLU A 148 -7.64 -3.57 12.18
C GLU A 148 -6.66 -2.77 13.04
N MET A 149 -5.43 -2.58 12.58
CA MET A 149 -4.40 -1.83 13.31
C MET A 149 -4.56 -0.31 13.18
N LEU A 150 -5.33 0.16 12.21
CA LEU A 150 -5.47 1.59 11.95
C LEU A 150 -6.22 2.29 13.09
N GLU A 151 -5.66 3.38 13.57
CA GLU A 151 -6.27 4.22 14.60
C GLU A 151 -6.01 5.69 14.32
N LYS A 152 -6.72 6.56 15.04
CA LYS A 152 -6.49 8.01 14.94
C LYS A 152 -5.14 8.37 15.55
N TYR A 153 -4.52 9.41 14.99
CA TYR A 153 -3.31 9.96 15.56
C TYR A 153 -3.55 10.34 17.04
N ARG A 154 -2.67 9.90 17.91
CA ARG A 154 -2.75 10.20 19.35
C ARG A 154 -2.10 11.54 19.60
N GLU A 155 -2.90 12.50 20.08
CA GLU A 155 -2.38 13.79 20.50
C GLU A 155 -1.84 13.67 21.94
N GLU A 156 -0.68 14.27 22.19
CA GLU A 156 -0.12 14.37 23.53
C GLU A 156 -0.70 15.54 24.31
#